data_3e35cc1007be1d3928e324e6f48fd96a
#
_entry.id   3e35cc1007be1d3928e324e6f48fd96a
#
_cell.length_a   1.000
_cell.length_b   1.000
_cell.length_c   1.000
_cell.angle_alpha   90.00
_cell.angle_beta   90.00
_cell.angle_gamma   90.00
#
_symmetry.space_group_name_H-M   'P 1'
#
loop_
_entity.id
_entity.type
_entity.pdbx_description
1 polymer ?
#
loop_
_entity_poly.entity_id
_entity_poly.type
_entity_poly.pdbx_seq_one_letter_code
_entity_poly.pdbx_strand_id
1 'polypeptide(L)'
;MKKLFSMFCLLVVLAMVLSACAPAAEPTSAPAAEEPAAEEPAAAEPTVDPNAPAPEPTAIVNAFGECDDPLILWHGLTGTDGAVFAVLLQQFADAHPEVCLRSEGIPWDTFFQKYPTAVAAGTPPDMVIFHAAEVKQMANEGLMIPMDDIIFNDGTLNKADFNASLIDSITVDGQTMAVPFDNHGWLLWYNVKLIEDAGLDPDNLPKNGTEFLEWAQKLTTDVNGKHPTDPDFDKDNVQVWAHEYTWPRYTIPTTLWQFGADITNPEGTECTLDSPEAVAAIQYWHDMMYKYFVAPPAVPGKMWAGDLYKNNRLVFMWEGTWTGGFMKDNPDVAAITKTAFINSLAPDGKQAVKFDSHIMSVPTGVDADGIAKAKVLMAFLANNGAFWATSGQVPAYASVQALPEVLAIESVANAAAEFNAIGRTSTPHEAFIEIQTAYETAVGNALASADADVEAALQAGCQVIQAVLDRP
;
A
#
# COMPACT_ATOMS: atom_id res chain seq x y z
N MET A 1 40.67 -17.03 -42.30
CA MET A 1 40.07 -17.48 -41.03
C MET A 1 38.64 -18.08 -41.14
N LYS A 2 37.84 -17.79 -42.15
CA LYS A 2 36.48 -18.36 -42.31
C LYS A 2 36.41 -19.83 -42.78
N LYS A 3 37.48 -20.38 -43.39
CA LYS A 3 37.53 -21.77 -43.90
C LYS A 3 37.98 -22.79 -42.84
N LEU A 4 38.63 -22.36 -41.74
CA LEU A 4 39.05 -23.24 -40.67
C LEU A 4 37.92 -23.54 -39.68
N PHE A 5 36.97 -22.65 -39.53
CA PHE A 5 35.84 -22.78 -38.61
C PHE A 5 34.77 -23.78 -39.09
N SER A 6 34.57 -23.84 -40.44
CA SER A 6 33.62 -24.79 -41.05
C SER A 6 34.08 -26.25 -40.99
N MET A 7 35.38 -26.49 -40.92
CA MET A 7 35.92 -27.86 -40.87
C MET A 7 35.93 -28.44 -39.46
N PHE A 8 35.90 -27.58 -38.43
CA PHE A 8 35.82 -28.00 -37.01
C PHE A 8 34.41 -28.41 -36.61
N CYS A 9 33.37 -27.74 -37.14
CA CYS A 9 31.97 -28.11 -36.89
C CYS A 9 31.55 -29.41 -37.56
N LEU A 10 32.19 -29.83 -38.68
CA LEU A 10 31.87 -31.11 -39.34
C LEU A 10 32.45 -32.33 -38.63
N LEU A 11 33.55 -32.16 -37.91
CA LEU A 11 34.22 -33.24 -37.14
C LEU A 11 33.51 -33.56 -35.81
N VAL A 12 32.80 -32.59 -35.20
CA VAL A 12 32.06 -32.80 -33.96
C VAL A 12 30.75 -33.54 -34.19
N VAL A 13 30.12 -33.37 -35.35
CA VAL A 13 28.88 -34.07 -35.70
C VAL A 13 29.11 -35.51 -36.09
N LEU A 14 30.30 -35.89 -36.61
CA LEU A 14 30.64 -37.27 -37.00
C LEU A 14 31.03 -38.15 -35.81
N ALA A 15 31.41 -37.58 -34.67
CA ALA A 15 31.78 -38.31 -33.44
C ALA A 15 30.58 -38.77 -32.61
N MET A 16 29.36 -38.29 -32.85
CA MET A 16 28.16 -38.65 -32.09
C MET A 16 27.29 -39.76 -32.69
N VAL A 17 27.68 -40.33 -33.83
CA VAL A 17 26.86 -41.34 -34.54
C VAL A 17 27.39 -42.77 -34.38
N LEU A 18 28.52 -43.00 -33.70
CA LEU A 18 29.19 -44.32 -33.62
C LEU A 18 29.12 -45.04 -32.26
N SER A 19 28.20 -44.69 -31.38
CA SER A 19 28.08 -45.33 -30.05
C SER A 19 26.71 -46.01 -29.81
N ALA A 20 26.19 -46.73 -30.79
CA ALA A 20 25.01 -47.57 -30.57
C ALA A 20 25.14 -48.84 -31.38
N CYS A 21 25.66 -49.95 -30.78
CA CYS A 21 25.32 -51.35 -31.02
C CYS A 21 26.37 -52.30 -30.41
N ALA A 22 26.03 -52.96 -29.30
CA ALA A 22 26.53 -54.30 -28.94
C ALA A 22 25.47 -55.00 -28.07
N PRO A 23 25.26 -56.34 -28.28
CA PRO A 23 24.07 -57.04 -27.77
C PRO A 23 24.25 -57.63 -26.37
N ALA A 24 23.11 -57.82 -25.68
CA ALA A 24 22.97 -58.37 -24.34
C ALA A 24 23.24 -59.87 -24.23
N ALA A 25 23.81 -60.28 -23.09
CA ALA A 25 23.82 -61.67 -22.63
C ALA A 25 22.99 -61.78 -21.33
N GLU A 26 22.13 -62.80 -21.25
CA GLU A 26 21.22 -63.07 -20.13
C GLU A 26 21.94 -63.65 -18.90
N PRO A 27 21.42 -63.48 -17.69
CA PRO A 27 21.97 -63.95 -16.44
C PRO A 27 21.20 -65.16 -15.85
N THR A 28 21.95 -65.98 -15.10
CA THR A 28 21.46 -67.01 -14.18
C THR A 28 21.23 -66.47 -12.77
N SER A 29 20.14 -66.87 -12.17
CA SER A 29 19.63 -66.48 -10.87
C SER A 29 20.28 -67.18 -9.67
N ALA A 30 20.42 -66.50 -8.52
CA ALA A 30 20.32 -67.02 -7.13
C ALA A 30 20.19 -65.88 -6.09
N PRO A 31 19.81 -66.15 -4.82
CA PRO A 31 18.71 -65.42 -4.20
C PRO A 31 19.10 -64.35 -3.17
N ALA A 32 18.07 -63.61 -2.78
CA ALA A 32 17.98 -62.39 -1.97
C ALA A 32 18.77 -62.39 -0.65
N ALA A 33 19.32 -61.19 -0.37
CA ALA A 33 19.48 -60.63 0.97
C ALA A 33 18.91 -59.20 0.93
N GLU A 34 18.00 -58.87 1.84
CA GLU A 34 17.40 -57.56 2.01
C GLU A 34 18.47 -56.56 2.50
N GLU A 35 18.70 -55.50 1.74
CA GLU A 35 19.35 -54.27 2.22
C GLU A 35 18.33 -53.17 2.40
N PRO A 36 18.48 -52.26 3.40
CA PRO A 36 17.52 -51.23 3.71
C PRO A 36 17.46 -50.17 2.61
N ALA A 37 16.25 -49.69 2.34
CA ALA A 37 15.95 -48.66 1.38
C ALA A 37 16.80 -47.39 1.60
N ALA A 38 17.54 -47.00 0.57
CA ALA A 38 18.20 -45.69 0.52
C ALA A 38 17.13 -44.63 0.33
N GLU A 39 17.13 -43.65 1.25
CA GLU A 39 16.34 -42.39 1.09
C GLU A 39 16.78 -41.71 -0.21
N GLU A 40 15.80 -41.40 -1.08
CA GLU A 40 16.02 -40.49 -2.20
C GLU A 40 16.55 -39.15 -1.65
N PRO A 41 17.60 -38.53 -2.23
CA PRO A 41 18.00 -37.20 -1.82
C PRO A 41 16.87 -36.23 -2.12
N ALA A 42 16.43 -35.51 -1.07
CA ALA A 42 15.48 -34.41 -1.17
C ALA A 42 15.92 -33.48 -2.30
N ALA A 43 15.00 -33.15 -3.20
CA ALA A 43 15.25 -32.16 -4.26
C ALA A 43 15.77 -30.87 -3.61
N ALA A 44 16.94 -30.42 -4.06
CA ALA A 44 17.51 -29.16 -3.61
C ALA A 44 16.50 -28.03 -3.88
N GLU A 45 16.14 -27.26 -2.84
CA GLU A 45 15.37 -26.05 -3.01
C GLU A 45 16.07 -25.13 -4.02
N PRO A 46 15.36 -24.49 -4.93
CA PRO A 46 15.96 -23.57 -5.88
C PRO A 46 16.65 -22.44 -5.11
N THR A 47 17.96 -22.32 -5.26
CA THR A 47 18.71 -21.17 -4.72
C THR A 47 18.22 -19.92 -5.44
N VAL A 48 17.51 -19.07 -4.72
CA VAL A 48 17.10 -17.74 -5.20
C VAL A 48 18.38 -16.89 -5.29
N ASP A 49 18.69 -16.38 -6.47
CA ASP A 49 19.76 -15.39 -6.65
C ASP A 49 19.35 -14.11 -5.89
N PRO A 50 20.10 -13.69 -4.85
CA PRO A 50 19.74 -12.51 -4.08
C PRO A 50 19.84 -11.20 -4.88
N ASN A 51 20.39 -11.23 -6.10
CA ASN A 51 20.46 -10.08 -7.01
C ASN A 51 19.52 -10.22 -8.22
N ALA A 52 18.70 -11.27 -8.31
CA ALA A 52 17.69 -11.35 -9.34
C ALA A 52 16.61 -10.27 -9.07
N PRO A 53 16.19 -9.48 -10.08
CA PRO A 53 15.06 -8.60 -9.91
C PRO A 53 13.86 -9.43 -9.45
N ALA A 54 13.15 -8.94 -8.43
CA ALA A 54 11.91 -9.58 -7.98
C ALA A 54 10.98 -9.75 -9.20
N PRO A 55 10.31 -10.90 -9.35
CA PRO A 55 9.35 -11.05 -10.44
C PRO A 55 8.33 -9.94 -10.35
N GLU A 56 8.04 -9.29 -11.49
CA GLU A 56 7.00 -8.26 -11.53
C GLU A 56 5.69 -8.84 -10.97
N PRO A 57 5.04 -8.13 -10.05
CA PRO A 57 3.80 -8.62 -9.45
C PRO A 57 2.75 -8.80 -10.56
N THR A 58 2.28 -10.02 -10.69
CA THR A 58 1.30 -10.38 -11.73
C THR A 58 -0.07 -9.84 -11.33
N ALA A 59 -0.82 -9.26 -12.28
CA ALA A 59 -2.19 -8.83 -12.05
C ALA A 59 -3.07 -10.01 -11.63
N ILE A 60 -3.93 -9.79 -10.63
CA ILE A 60 -4.93 -10.78 -10.18
C ILE A 60 -6.18 -10.60 -11.05
N VAL A 61 -6.48 -11.58 -11.87
CA VAL A 61 -7.65 -11.53 -12.76
C VAL A 61 -8.76 -12.45 -12.24
N ASN A 62 -9.94 -11.88 -12.02
CA ASN A 62 -11.15 -12.59 -11.65
C ASN A 62 -12.25 -12.34 -12.69
N ALA A 63 -13.06 -13.36 -12.99
CA ALA A 63 -14.23 -13.26 -13.85
C ALA A 63 -15.47 -13.68 -13.07
N PHE A 64 -16.55 -12.93 -13.22
CA PHE A 64 -17.82 -13.12 -12.54
C PHE A 64 -18.96 -13.10 -13.59
N GLY A 65 -19.72 -14.18 -13.69
CA GLY A 65 -20.66 -14.40 -14.78
C GLY A 65 -20.00 -14.79 -16.11
N GLU A 66 -20.81 -15.19 -17.08
CA GLU A 66 -20.35 -15.57 -18.43
C GLU A 66 -21.15 -14.77 -19.47
N CYS A 67 -20.48 -13.99 -20.29
CA CYS A 67 -21.04 -13.30 -21.46
C CYS A 67 -19.93 -12.94 -22.45
N ASP A 68 -20.34 -12.55 -23.67
CA ASP A 68 -19.40 -12.17 -24.73
C ASP A 68 -18.78 -10.80 -24.54
N ASP A 69 -19.41 -9.93 -23.72
CA ASP A 69 -19.02 -8.54 -23.52
C ASP A 69 -19.03 -8.17 -22.02
N PRO A 70 -18.02 -8.60 -21.22
CA PRO A 70 -17.93 -8.29 -19.81
C PRO A 70 -17.55 -6.84 -19.55
N LEU A 71 -18.07 -6.25 -18.47
CA LEU A 71 -17.53 -5.01 -17.91
C LEU A 71 -16.08 -5.24 -17.46
N ILE A 72 -15.15 -4.45 -17.96
CA ILE A 72 -13.73 -4.51 -17.57
C ILE A 72 -13.46 -3.51 -16.45
N LEU A 73 -13.10 -4.01 -15.28
CA LEU A 73 -12.73 -3.20 -14.11
C LEU A 73 -11.24 -3.34 -13.80
N TRP A 74 -10.52 -2.22 -13.69
CA TRP A 74 -9.16 -2.18 -13.18
C TRP A 74 -9.09 -1.50 -11.82
N HIS A 75 -8.29 -2.06 -10.90
CA HIS A 75 -8.09 -1.51 -9.55
C HIS A 75 -6.73 -1.94 -8.97
N GLY A 76 -6.28 -1.26 -7.90
CA GLY A 76 -5.04 -1.61 -7.22
C GLY A 76 -5.23 -2.39 -5.91
N LEU A 77 -6.44 -2.85 -5.59
CA LEU A 77 -6.74 -3.64 -4.39
C LEU A 77 -6.16 -5.06 -4.53
N THR A 78 -4.90 -5.24 -4.14
CA THR A 78 -4.15 -6.50 -4.27
C THR A 78 -3.75 -7.09 -2.92
N GLY A 79 -4.09 -6.42 -1.81
CA GLY A 79 -3.87 -6.86 -0.44
C GLY A 79 -5.02 -7.72 0.12
N THR A 80 -5.12 -7.79 1.44
CA THR A 80 -6.20 -8.52 2.14
C THR A 80 -7.58 -7.94 1.86
N ASP A 81 -7.69 -6.65 1.58
CA ASP A 81 -8.89 -5.96 1.13
C ASP A 81 -9.36 -6.45 -0.27
N GLY A 82 -8.42 -6.79 -1.16
CA GLY A 82 -8.74 -7.37 -2.47
C GLY A 82 -9.53 -8.67 -2.39
N ALA A 83 -9.28 -9.50 -1.38
CA ALA A 83 -10.05 -10.73 -1.16
C ALA A 83 -11.52 -10.42 -0.77
N VAL A 84 -11.74 -9.41 0.09
CA VAL A 84 -13.10 -8.95 0.44
C VAL A 84 -13.78 -8.33 -0.77
N PHE A 85 -13.03 -7.55 -1.56
CA PHE A 85 -13.54 -6.96 -2.80
C PHE A 85 -13.99 -8.00 -3.81
N ALA A 86 -13.24 -9.09 -4.00
CA ALA A 86 -13.63 -10.19 -4.88
C ALA A 86 -14.97 -10.83 -4.45
N VAL A 87 -15.21 -10.98 -3.13
CA VAL A 87 -16.51 -11.46 -2.61
C VAL A 87 -17.62 -10.46 -2.91
N LEU A 88 -17.35 -9.16 -2.75
CA LEU A 88 -18.33 -8.10 -3.06
C LEU A 88 -18.69 -8.08 -4.55
N LEU A 89 -17.70 -8.30 -5.45
CA LEU A 89 -17.94 -8.43 -6.89
C LEU A 89 -18.73 -9.70 -7.24
N GLN A 90 -18.54 -10.82 -6.51
CA GLN A 90 -19.38 -11.99 -6.68
C GLN A 90 -20.83 -11.71 -6.28
N GLN A 91 -21.05 -10.99 -5.16
CA GLN A 91 -22.41 -10.56 -4.76
C GLN A 91 -23.07 -9.65 -5.80
N PHE A 92 -22.27 -8.78 -6.45
CA PHE A 92 -22.73 -7.98 -7.58
C PHE A 92 -23.20 -8.86 -8.73
N ALA A 93 -22.38 -9.82 -9.17
CA ALA A 93 -22.72 -10.71 -10.29
C ALA A 93 -23.97 -11.58 -9.98
N ASP A 94 -24.14 -11.99 -8.72
CA ASP A 94 -25.32 -12.74 -8.29
C ASP A 94 -26.60 -11.87 -8.30
N ALA A 95 -26.48 -10.57 -7.96
CA ALA A 95 -27.59 -9.63 -7.95
C ALA A 95 -27.92 -9.05 -9.33
N HIS A 96 -26.94 -8.99 -10.23
CA HIS A 96 -27.00 -8.39 -11.56
C HIS A 96 -26.51 -9.37 -12.64
N PRO A 97 -27.22 -10.51 -12.85
CA PRO A 97 -26.79 -11.53 -13.81
C PRO A 97 -26.78 -11.03 -15.27
N GLU A 98 -27.39 -9.89 -15.55
CA GLU A 98 -27.32 -9.19 -16.83
C GLU A 98 -26.00 -8.49 -17.11
N VAL A 99 -25.13 -8.30 -16.07
CA VAL A 99 -23.83 -7.65 -16.18
C VAL A 99 -22.76 -8.63 -15.73
N CYS A 100 -22.08 -9.28 -16.64
CA CYS A 100 -20.89 -10.04 -16.29
C CYS A 100 -19.66 -9.10 -16.18
N LEU A 101 -18.69 -9.48 -15.34
CA LEU A 101 -17.60 -8.63 -14.92
C LEU A 101 -16.25 -9.36 -15.03
N ARG A 102 -15.25 -8.67 -15.56
CA ARG A 102 -13.84 -9.05 -15.46
C ARG A 102 -13.09 -8.00 -14.65
N SER A 103 -12.60 -8.39 -13.49
CA SER A 103 -11.83 -7.54 -12.58
C SER A 103 -10.34 -7.86 -12.69
N GLU A 104 -9.49 -6.82 -12.83
CA GLU A 104 -8.04 -6.93 -12.85
C GLU A 104 -7.46 -6.12 -11.70
N GLY A 105 -6.97 -6.82 -10.64
CA GLY A 105 -6.19 -6.26 -9.56
C GLY A 105 -4.74 -6.06 -10.00
N ILE A 106 -4.32 -4.81 -10.16
CA ILE A 106 -3.02 -4.41 -10.72
C ILE A 106 -2.26 -3.64 -9.63
N PRO A 107 -1.03 -4.02 -9.25
CA PRO A 107 -0.24 -3.23 -8.30
C PRO A 107 -0.17 -1.76 -8.68
N TRP A 108 -0.27 -0.86 -7.68
CA TRP A 108 -0.47 0.57 -7.91
C TRP A 108 0.56 1.21 -8.86
N ASP A 109 1.86 0.89 -8.72
CA ASP A 109 2.91 1.45 -9.58
C ASP A 109 2.71 1.05 -11.05
N THR A 110 2.31 -0.22 -11.29
CA THR A 110 1.98 -0.72 -12.63
C THR A 110 0.67 -0.13 -13.13
N PHE A 111 -0.33 0.06 -12.25
CA PHE A 111 -1.62 0.65 -12.60
C PHE A 111 -1.44 2.06 -13.16
N PHE A 112 -0.71 2.93 -12.48
CA PHE A 112 -0.49 4.32 -12.90
C PHE A 112 0.34 4.47 -14.18
N GLN A 113 1.10 3.44 -14.58
CA GLN A 113 1.79 3.39 -15.88
C GLN A 113 0.88 2.83 -16.99
N LYS A 114 0.10 1.79 -16.67
CA LYS A 114 -0.74 1.07 -17.63
C LYS A 114 -1.99 1.87 -18.02
N TYR A 115 -2.65 2.54 -17.07
CA TYR A 115 -3.91 3.22 -17.28
C TYR A 115 -3.84 4.36 -18.32
N PRO A 116 -2.92 5.36 -18.21
CA PRO A 116 -2.78 6.38 -19.24
C PRO A 116 -2.46 5.79 -20.62
N THR A 117 -1.63 4.75 -20.67
CA THR A 117 -1.24 4.08 -21.92
C THR A 117 -2.45 3.42 -22.59
N ALA A 118 -3.32 2.78 -21.84
CA ALA A 118 -4.52 2.12 -22.37
C ALA A 118 -5.53 3.14 -22.94
N VAL A 119 -5.75 4.26 -22.23
CA VAL A 119 -6.61 5.35 -22.71
C VAL A 119 -6.04 5.94 -24.01
N ALA A 120 -4.74 6.24 -24.06
CA ALA A 120 -4.09 6.77 -25.27
C ALA A 120 -4.14 5.79 -26.45
N ALA A 121 -4.11 4.49 -26.19
CA ALA A 121 -4.23 3.44 -27.22
C ALA A 121 -5.69 3.21 -27.69
N GLY A 122 -6.69 3.85 -27.04
CA GLY A 122 -8.10 3.65 -27.35
C GLY A 122 -8.65 2.29 -26.88
N THR A 123 -8.03 1.70 -25.88
CA THR A 123 -8.42 0.41 -25.27
C THR A 123 -8.51 0.54 -23.74
N PRO A 124 -9.22 1.55 -23.21
CA PRO A 124 -9.39 1.68 -21.77
C PRO A 124 -10.22 0.51 -21.18
N PRO A 125 -10.12 0.23 -19.87
CA PRO A 125 -11.17 -0.51 -19.19
C PRO A 125 -12.46 0.30 -19.14
N ASP A 126 -13.58 -0.33 -18.77
CA ASP A 126 -14.87 0.37 -18.66
C ASP A 126 -14.98 1.16 -17.35
N MET A 127 -14.33 0.70 -16.31
CA MET A 127 -14.30 1.33 -15.00
C MET A 127 -12.93 1.17 -14.35
N VAL A 128 -12.52 2.18 -13.59
CA VAL A 128 -11.31 2.15 -12.76
C VAL A 128 -11.60 2.52 -11.33
N ILE A 129 -10.81 1.93 -10.40
CA ILE A 129 -10.74 2.34 -9.00
C ILE A 129 -9.29 2.71 -8.71
N PHE A 130 -9.06 3.95 -8.23
CA PHE A 130 -7.76 4.46 -7.80
C PHE A 130 -7.93 5.49 -6.67
N HIS A 131 -6.93 6.32 -6.34
CA HIS A 131 -7.03 7.20 -5.19
C HIS A 131 -7.49 8.62 -5.57
N ALA A 132 -8.16 9.29 -4.65
CA ALA A 132 -8.63 10.66 -4.83
C ALA A 132 -7.47 11.66 -5.08
N ALA A 133 -6.31 11.42 -4.51
CA ALA A 133 -5.13 12.28 -4.65
C ALA A 133 -4.66 12.47 -6.10
N GLU A 134 -4.83 11.46 -6.96
CA GLU A 134 -4.44 11.50 -8.37
C GLU A 134 -5.52 12.05 -9.32
N VAL A 135 -6.74 12.28 -8.83
CA VAL A 135 -7.88 12.68 -9.70
C VAL A 135 -7.59 13.94 -10.48
N LYS A 136 -7.02 14.98 -9.85
CA LYS A 136 -6.74 16.25 -10.56
C LYS A 136 -5.76 16.04 -11.72
N GLN A 137 -4.70 15.25 -11.51
CA GLN A 137 -3.75 14.91 -12.57
C GLN A 137 -4.43 14.12 -13.69
N MET A 138 -5.15 13.03 -13.36
CA MET A 138 -5.80 12.18 -14.35
C MET A 138 -6.87 12.92 -15.16
N ALA A 139 -7.61 13.83 -14.51
CA ALA A 139 -8.60 14.67 -15.20
C ALA A 139 -7.94 15.68 -16.16
N ASN A 140 -6.88 16.36 -15.74
CA ASN A 140 -6.14 17.31 -16.59
C ASN A 140 -5.45 16.62 -17.77
N GLU A 141 -5.02 15.38 -17.61
CA GLU A 141 -4.51 14.54 -18.70
C GLU A 141 -5.61 14.00 -19.62
N GLY A 142 -6.90 14.29 -19.33
CA GLY A 142 -8.05 13.86 -20.13
C GLY A 142 -8.35 12.36 -20.06
N LEU A 143 -7.92 11.69 -18.99
CA LEU A 143 -8.02 10.23 -18.85
C LEU A 143 -9.38 9.75 -18.36
N MET A 144 -10.24 10.63 -17.83
CA MET A 144 -11.51 10.29 -17.22
C MET A 144 -12.62 11.29 -17.61
N ILE A 145 -13.86 10.88 -17.45
CA ILE A 145 -15.04 11.72 -17.75
C ILE A 145 -15.79 12.12 -16.49
N PRO A 146 -16.50 13.27 -16.48
CA PRO A 146 -17.30 13.72 -15.32
C PRO A 146 -18.40 12.74 -14.95
N MET A 147 -18.65 12.58 -13.64
CA MET A 147 -19.66 11.68 -13.10
C MET A 147 -21.00 12.37 -12.82
N ASP A 148 -21.09 13.70 -12.90
CA ASP A 148 -22.30 14.45 -12.54
C ASP A 148 -23.55 13.96 -13.27
N ASP A 149 -23.52 13.90 -14.60
CA ASP A 149 -24.67 13.46 -15.41
C ASP A 149 -24.82 11.94 -15.48
N ILE A 150 -23.79 11.20 -15.10
CA ILE A 150 -23.82 9.73 -15.13
C ILE A 150 -24.56 9.18 -13.93
N ILE A 151 -24.31 9.72 -12.70
CA ILE A 151 -24.77 9.05 -11.49
C ILE A 151 -25.32 9.98 -10.39
N PHE A 152 -24.97 11.30 -10.41
CA PHE A 152 -25.41 12.21 -9.36
C PHE A 152 -26.68 12.99 -9.74
N ASN A 153 -26.75 13.58 -10.94
CA ASN A 153 -27.82 14.45 -11.35
C ASN A 153 -29.15 13.73 -11.54
N ASP A 154 -29.14 12.44 -11.82
CA ASP A 154 -30.36 11.62 -11.92
C ASP A 154 -30.81 11.01 -10.57
N GLY A 155 -30.06 11.29 -9.49
CA GLY A 155 -30.37 10.83 -8.14
C GLY A 155 -30.05 9.37 -7.86
N THR A 156 -29.27 8.68 -8.72
CA THR A 156 -28.81 7.32 -8.46
C THR A 156 -27.97 7.28 -7.19
N LEU A 157 -27.06 8.25 -7.02
CA LEU A 157 -26.30 8.46 -5.78
C LEU A 157 -26.52 9.90 -5.28
N ASN A 158 -26.57 10.06 -3.94
CA ASN A 158 -26.72 11.37 -3.32
C ASN A 158 -25.34 11.97 -3.00
N LYS A 159 -24.90 12.97 -3.78
CA LYS A 159 -23.62 13.66 -3.59
C LYS A 159 -23.48 14.26 -2.17
N ALA A 160 -24.58 14.70 -1.55
CA ALA A 160 -24.55 15.31 -0.21
C ALA A 160 -24.32 14.29 0.93
N ASP A 161 -24.35 12.99 0.64
CA ASP A 161 -24.04 11.94 1.62
C ASP A 161 -22.54 11.61 1.73
N PHE A 162 -21.71 12.25 0.91
CA PHE A 162 -20.26 12.17 1.00
C PHE A 162 -19.66 13.33 1.79
N ASN A 163 -18.45 13.15 2.31
CA ASN A 163 -17.69 14.23 2.94
C ASN A 163 -17.43 15.35 1.92
N ALA A 164 -17.78 16.60 2.27
CA ALA A 164 -17.68 17.74 1.36
C ALA A 164 -16.23 17.99 0.90
N SER A 165 -15.24 17.89 1.80
CA SER A 165 -13.83 18.08 1.44
C SER A 165 -13.32 17.01 0.47
N LEU A 166 -13.84 15.79 0.56
CA LEU A 166 -13.52 14.73 -0.39
C LEU A 166 -14.13 15.02 -1.78
N ILE A 167 -15.41 15.44 -1.82
CA ILE A 167 -16.03 15.86 -3.09
C ILE A 167 -15.26 17.04 -3.72
N ASP A 168 -14.85 18.01 -2.91
CA ASP A 168 -14.05 19.16 -3.38
C ASP A 168 -12.70 18.68 -3.96
N SER A 169 -12.03 17.70 -3.35
CA SER A 169 -10.74 17.18 -3.81
C SER A 169 -10.79 16.44 -5.15
N ILE A 170 -11.96 15.90 -5.51
CA ILE A 170 -12.21 15.20 -6.80
C ILE A 170 -13.02 16.03 -7.79
N THR A 171 -13.22 17.32 -7.48
CA THR A 171 -13.89 18.26 -8.39
C THR A 171 -12.84 19.08 -9.16
N VAL A 172 -12.86 18.99 -10.47
CA VAL A 172 -11.94 19.69 -11.38
C VAL A 172 -12.79 20.54 -12.33
N ASP A 173 -12.49 21.83 -12.45
CA ASP A 173 -13.23 22.80 -13.27
C ASP A 173 -14.75 22.79 -13.02
N GLY A 174 -15.15 22.58 -11.76
CA GLY A 174 -16.55 22.54 -11.33
C GLY A 174 -17.29 21.25 -11.65
N GLN A 175 -16.62 20.24 -12.17
CA GLN A 175 -17.17 18.93 -12.49
C GLN A 175 -16.64 17.86 -11.53
N THR A 176 -17.50 17.01 -11.00
CA THR A 176 -17.10 15.88 -10.13
C THR A 176 -16.63 14.73 -11.00
N MET A 177 -15.34 14.41 -10.92
CA MET A 177 -14.68 13.47 -11.82
C MET A 177 -14.82 12.01 -11.41
N ALA A 178 -15.24 11.73 -10.17
CA ALA A 178 -15.28 10.38 -9.62
C ALA A 178 -16.38 10.23 -8.57
N VAL A 179 -16.62 8.99 -8.15
CA VAL A 179 -17.51 8.63 -7.04
C VAL A 179 -16.64 8.05 -5.92
N PRO A 180 -16.63 8.62 -4.71
CA PRO A 180 -15.91 8.04 -3.58
C PRO A 180 -16.45 6.64 -3.23
N PHE A 181 -15.53 5.70 -2.96
CA PHE A 181 -15.88 4.33 -2.57
C PHE A 181 -15.67 4.10 -1.07
N ASP A 182 -14.51 4.50 -0.58
CA ASP A 182 -14.16 4.43 0.85
C ASP A 182 -13.30 5.62 1.27
N ASN A 183 -13.01 5.67 2.57
CA ASN A 183 -11.91 6.44 3.13
C ASN A 183 -10.92 5.46 3.76
N HIS A 184 -9.65 5.63 3.47
CA HIS A 184 -8.59 4.82 4.01
C HIS A 184 -7.38 5.69 4.40
N GLY A 185 -6.63 5.25 5.37
CA GLY A 185 -5.50 6.02 5.87
C GLY A 185 -4.92 5.39 7.12
N TRP A 186 -4.00 6.11 7.73
CA TRP A 186 -3.34 5.63 8.92
C TRP A 186 -4.29 5.48 10.11
N LEU A 187 -4.00 4.47 10.94
CA LEU A 187 -4.51 4.25 12.27
C LEU A 187 -3.36 3.72 13.12
N LEU A 188 -3.32 4.01 14.39
CA LEU A 188 -2.38 3.40 15.30
C LEU A 188 -2.88 2.01 15.69
N TRP A 189 -2.12 0.98 15.34
CA TRP A 189 -2.26 -0.38 15.83
C TRP A 189 -1.17 -0.64 16.85
N TYR A 190 -1.50 -1.15 18.05
CA TYR A 190 -0.51 -1.34 19.09
C TYR A 190 -0.69 -2.64 19.85
N ASN A 191 0.44 -3.25 20.23
CA ASN A 191 0.51 -4.52 20.92
C ASN A 191 0.39 -4.27 22.44
N VAL A 192 -0.81 -4.53 22.98
CA VAL A 192 -1.14 -4.34 24.39
C VAL A 192 -0.23 -5.18 25.28
N LYS A 193 0.04 -6.44 24.87
CA LYS A 193 0.86 -7.34 25.67
C LYS A 193 2.30 -6.84 25.84
N LEU A 194 2.94 -6.35 24.78
CA LEU A 194 4.30 -5.82 24.87
C LEU A 194 4.37 -4.56 25.73
N ILE A 195 3.33 -3.71 25.72
CA ILE A 195 3.22 -2.54 26.58
C ILE A 195 3.09 -2.93 28.04
N GLU A 196 2.19 -3.87 28.36
CA GLU A 196 1.97 -4.38 29.73
C GLU A 196 3.22 -5.11 30.26
N ASP A 197 3.88 -5.95 29.45
CA ASP A 197 5.11 -6.65 29.80
C ASP A 197 6.24 -5.69 30.17
N ALA A 198 6.26 -4.47 29.56
CA ALA A 198 7.19 -3.39 29.91
C ALA A 198 6.75 -2.56 31.14
N GLY A 199 5.63 -2.91 31.79
CA GLY A 199 5.08 -2.20 32.93
C GLY A 199 4.46 -0.84 32.64
N LEU A 200 4.04 -0.63 31.37
CA LEU A 200 3.37 0.57 30.91
C LEU A 200 1.86 0.34 30.78
N ASP A 201 1.09 1.42 30.79
CA ASP A 201 -0.38 1.37 30.74
C ASP A 201 -0.89 1.54 29.28
N PRO A 202 -1.41 0.50 28.63
CA PRO A 202 -1.88 0.59 27.25
C PRO A 202 -3.13 1.47 27.07
N ASP A 203 -3.81 1.85 28.14
CA ASP A 203 -4.96 2.77 28.08
C ASP A 203 -4.54 4.24 28.26
N ASN A 204 -3.24 4.51 28.46
CA ASN A 204 -2.68 5.87 28.62
C ASN A 204 -1.49 6.08 27.71
N LEU A 205 -1.71 6.01 26.40
CA LEU A 205 -0.67 6.14 25.36
C LEU A 205 0.05 7.51 25.39
N PRO A 206 1.30 7.59 24.86
CA PRO A 206 2.05 8.85 24.73
C PRO A 206 1.29 9.91 23.96
N LYS A 207 1.32 11.16 24.45
CA LYS A 207 0.57 12.29 23.89
C LYS A 207 1.38 13.20 22.98
N ASN A 208 2.69 13.09 23.00
CA ASN A 208 3.63 13.89 22.21
C ASN A 208 4.90 13.11 21.91
N GLY A 209 5.73 13.65 21.01
CA GLY A 209 6.96 12.99 20.57
C GLY A 209 7.98 12.75 21.68
N THR A 210 8.01 13.58 22.72
CA THR A 210 8.91 13.38 23.88
C THR A 210 8.48 12.15 24.68
N GLU A 211 7.20 12.08 25.07
CA GLU A 211 6.64 10.92 25.77
C GLU A 211 6.73 9.65 24.92
N PHE A 212 6.50 9.76 23.60
CA PHE A 212 6.64 8.65 22.69
C PHE A 212 8.07 8.08 22.68
N LEU A 213 9.09 8.95 22.60
CA LEU A 213 10.47 8.53 22.63
C LEU A 213 10.87 7.87 23.97
N GLU A 214 10.37 8.39 25.10
CA GLU A 214 10.58 7.78 26.41
C GLU A 214 9.99 6.37 26.48
N TRP A 215 8.80 6.17 25.92
CA TRP A 215 8.17 4.86 25.81
C TRP A 215 8.94 3.96 24.85
N ALA A 216 9.31 4.49 23.69
CA ALA A 216 10.02 3.74 22.67
C ALA A 216 11.34 3.16 23.18
N GLN A 217 12.08 3.94 24.01
CA GLN A 217 13.31 3.48 24.64
C GLN A 217 13.08 2.36 25.67
N LYS A 218 11.93 2.35 26.37
CA LYS A 218 11.56 1.29 27.31
C LYS A 218 11.03 0.04 26.63
N LEU A 219 10.39 0.19 25.48
CA LEU A 219 9.73 -0.88 24.75
C LEU A 219 10.68 -1.62 23.81
N THR A 220 11.70 -0.92 23.29
CA THR A 220 12.73 -1.56 22.46
C THR A 220 13.66 -2.39 23.31
N THR A 221 13.91 -3.64 22.87
CA THR A 221 14.84 -4.57 23.55
C THR A 221 15.70 -5.31 22.55
N ASP A 222 16.94 -5.60 22.92
CA ASP A 222 17.79 -6.51 22.18
C ASP A 222 17.51 -7.98 22.55
N VAL A 223 18.24 -8.90 21.93
CA VAL A 223 18.14 -10.36 22.20
C VAL A 223 18.51 -10.77 23.63
N ASN A 224 19.17 -9.88 24.39
CA ASN A 224 19.55 -10.07 25.79
C ASN A 224 18.58 -9.37 26.77
N GLY A 225 17.51 -8.73 26.25
CA GLY A 225 16.53 -7.96 27.02
C GLY A 225 17.05 -6.60 27.49
N LYS A 226 18.10 -6.05 26.86
CA LYS A 226 18.63 -4.72 27.13
C LYS A 226 17.87 -3.67 26.34
N HIS A 227 17.77 -2.46 26.88
CA HIS A 227 17.14 -1.31 26.26
C HIS A 227 18.16 -0.37 25.61
N PRO A 228 17.77 0.49 24.65
CA PRO A 228 18.69 1.45 24.01
C PRO A 228 19.42 2.39 24.98
N THR A 229 18.90 2.59 26.18
CA THR A 229 19.52 3.39 27.25
C THR A 229 20.58 2.63 28.05
N ASP A 230 20.67 1.31 27.92
CA ASP A 230 21.64 0.48 28.62
C ASP A 230 23.01 0.53 27.93
N PRO A 231 24.13 0.60 28.65
CA PRO A 231 25.47 0.75 28.05
C PRO A 231 25.93 -0.47 27.24
N ASP A 232 25.31 -1.62 27.45
CA ASP A 232 25.59 -2.91 26.79
C ASP A 232 24.48 -3.34 25.82
N PHE A 233 23.63 -2.41 25.37
CA PHE A 233 22.61 -2.64 24.35
C PHE A 233 23.22 -3.04 23.00
N ASP A 234 22.77 -4.15 22.45
CA ASP A 234 23.21 -4.67 21.14
C ASP A 234 22.27 -4.17 20.04
N LYS A 235 22.58 -3.00 19.48
CA LYS A 235 21.82 -2.34 18.40
C LYS A 235 21.74 -3.16 17.10
N ASP A 236 22.65 -4.12 16.89
CA ASP A 236 22.70 -4.95 15.69
C ASP A 236 21.84 -6.23 15.82
N ASN A 237 21.38 -6.56 17.05
CA ASN A 237 20.55 -7.71 17.35
C ASN A 237 19.30 -7.31 18.17
N VAL A 238 18.50 -6.38 17.66
CA VAL A 238 17.26 -5.94 18.31
C VAL A 238 16.16 -6.99 18.15
N GLN A 239 15.56 -7.40 19.27
CA GLN A 239 14.47 -8.38 19.34
C GLN A 239 13.11 -7.75 19.16
N VAL A 240 12.84 -6.62 19.83
CA VAL A 240 11.59 -5.87 19.76
C VAL A 240 11.87 -4.42 19.43
N TRP A 241 11.24 -3.90 18.41
CA TRP A 241 11.26 -2.50 18.01
C TRP A 241 10.02 -1.78 18.56
N ALA A 242 10.18 -0.53 18.95
CA ALA A 242 9.02 0.26 19.35
C ALA A 242 8.18 0.66 18.14
N HIS A 243 8.79 1.09 17.05
CA HIS A 243 8.11 1.57 15.86
C HIS A 243 8.86 1.20 14.58
N GLU A 244 8.21 1.32 13.41
CA GLU A 244 8.82 1.08 12.11
C GLU A 244 8.33 2.11 11.09
N TYR A 245 9.23 2.55 10.20
CA TYR A 245 8.91 3.44 9.09
C TYR A 245 8.46 2.64 7.87
N THR A 246 7.22 2.83 7.46
CA THR A 246 6.62 2.19 6.28
C THR A 246 5.80 3.20 5.48
N TRP A 247 5.36 2.85 4.29
CA TRP A 247 4.45 3.63 3.45
C TRP A 247 4.82 5.12 3.37
N PRO A 248 5.94 5.52 2.72
CA PRO A 248 6.38 6.91 2.64
C PRO A 248 5.26 7.88 2.24
N ARG A 249 4.42 7.47 1.31
CA ARG A 249 3.24 8.20 0.81
C ARG A 249 2.29 8.68 1.93
N TYR A 250 2.18 7.94 3.05
CA TYR A 250 1.32 8.27 4.19
C TYR A 250 2.12 8.81 5.38
N THR A 251 3.24 8.18 5.68
CA THR A 251 4.06 8.51 6.85
C THR A 251 4.68 9.90 6.73
N ILE A 252 5.19 10.27 5.54
CA ILE A 252 5.82 11.58 5.34
C ILE A 252 4.83 12.72 5.56
N PRO A 253 3.69 12.83 4.83
CA PRO A 253 2.75 13.92 5.04
C PRO A 253 2.20 13.97 6.46
N THR A 254 1.85 12.80 7.04
CA THR A 254 1.38 12.72 8.43
C THR A 254 2.38 13.33 9.39
N THR A 255 3.66 12.96 9.29
CA THR A 255 4.70 13.49 10.17
C THR A 255 4.92 14.99 9.95
N LEU A 256 5.02 15.44 8.68
CA LEU A 256 5.17 16.85 8.35
C LEU A 256 4.05 17.70 8.98
N TRP A 257 2.79 17.29 8.81
CA TRP A 257 1.65 18.04 9.34
C TRP A 257 1.61 18.08 10.87
N GLN A 258 2.04 17.02 11.54
CA GLN A 258 2.22 17.01 13.00
C GLN A 258 3.25 18.07 13.43
N PHE A 259 4.35 18.23 12.70
CA PHE A 259 5.38 19.23 12.97
C PHE A 259 5.03 20.64 12.46
N GLY A 260 3.88 20.82 11.80
CA GLY A 260 3.45 22.12 11.27
C GLY A 260 4.01 22.46 9.90
N ALA A 261 4.66 21.50 9.23
CA ALA A 261 5.17 21.59 7.86
C ALA A 261 4.19 21.03 6.85
N ASP A 262 4.49 21.23 5.57
CA ASP A 262 3.85 20.57 4.44
C ASP A 262 4.87 20.40 3.29
N ILE A 263 4.48 19.70 2.24
CA ILE A 263 5.32 19.50 1.05
C ILE A 263 5.35 20.76 0.19
N THR A 264 4.20 21.43 0.06
CA THR A 264 4.06 22.70 -0.66
C THR A 264 3.30 23.71 0.20
N ASN A 265 3.33 24.97 -0.20
CA ASN A 265 2.41 25.98 0.34
C ASN A 265 0.95 25.62 0.01
N PRO A 266 -0.05 26.22 0.69
CA PRO A 266 -1.47 25.91 0.47
C PRO A 266 -1.95 26.13 -0.97
N GLU A 267 -1.33 27.05 -1.70
CA GLU A 267 -1.62 27.36 -3.09
C GLU A 267 -1.04 26.34 -4.07
N GLY A 268 -0.13 25.44 -3.60
CA GLY A 268 0.55 24.44 -4.45
C GLY A 268 1.52 25.05 -5.45
N THR A 269 2.11 26.22 -5.15
CA THR A 269 2.99 26.96 -6.06
C THR A 269 4.44 27.05 -5.60
N GLU A 270 4.69 26.72 -4.33
CA GLU A 270 6.00 26.81 -3.70
C GLU A 270 6.29 25.58 -2.86
N CYS A 271 7.46 24.98 -3.02
CA CYS A 271 7.91 23.87 -2.19
C CYS A 271 8.27 24.36 -0.80
N THR A 272 7.84 23.63 0.24
CA THR A 272 8.14 23.91 1.66
C THR A 272 8.77 22.71 2.39
N LEU A 273 9.14 21.66 1.64
CA LEU A 273 9.74 20.44 2.21
C LEU A 273 11.09 20.67 2.89
N ASP A 274 11.77 21.76 2.60
CA ASP A 274 13.05 22.18 3.23
C ASP A 274 12.89 23.20 4.35
N SER A 275 11.65 23.48 4.81
CA SER A 275 11.40 24.33 5.96
C SER A 275 12.01 23.75 7.24
N PRO A 276 12.36 24.60 8.24
CA PRO A 276 12.90 24.11 9.51
C PRO A 276 12.01 23.07 10.20
N GLU A 277 10.69 23.22 10.09
CA GLU A 277 9.70 22.30 10.64
C GLU A 277 9.70 20.95 9.90
N ALA A 278 9.88 20.98 8.57
CA ALA A 278 9.99 19.74 7.75
C ALA A 278 11.31 19.01 8.06
N VAL A 279 12.41 19.75 8.17
CA VAL A 279 13.71 19.19 8.58
C VAL A 279 13.59 18.55 9.96
N ALA A 280 12.95 19.22 10.93
CA ALA A 280 12.75 18.67 12.28
C ALA A 280 11.90 17.40 12.28
N ALA A 281 10.88 17.33 11.45
CA ALA A 281 10.00 16.16 11.29
C ALA A 281 10.78 14.92 10.79
N ILE A 282 11.58 15.08 9.75
CA ILE A 282 12.35 13.98 9.18
C ILE A 282 13.57 13.63 10.03
N GLN A 283 14.20 14.63 10.67
CA GLN A 283 15.27 14.41 11.65
C GLN A 283 14.77 13.56 12.84
N TYR A 284 13.52 13.71 13.26
CA TYR A 284 12.95 12.89 14.33
C TYR A 284 12.94 11.39 13.93
N TRP A 285 12.56 11.05 12.69
CA TRP A 285 12.64 9.68 12.17
C TRP A 285 14.07 9.18 12.07
N HIS A 286 14.97 10.02 11.55
CA HIS A 286 16.40 9.69 11.47
C HIS A 286 16.99 9.43 12.86
N ASP A 287 16.67 10.27 13.85
CA ASP A 287 17.11 10.10 15.23
C ASP A 287 16.55 8.82 15.88
N MET A 288 15.28 8.45 15.62
CA MET A 288 14.70 7.18 16.10
C MET A 288 15.47 5.97 15.58
N MET A 289 15.95 6.01 14.35
CA MET A 289 16.67 4.89 13.70
C MET A 289 18.13 4.84 14.15
N TYR A 290 18.85 5.94 14.11
CA TYR A 290 20.31 5.94 14.15
C TYR A 290 20.92 6.51 15.44
N LYS A 291 20.16 7.25 16.22
CA LYS A 291 20.61 7.83 17.48
C LYS A 291 20.00 7.14 18.69
N TYR A 292 18.72 6.88 18.65
CA TYR A 292 17.98 6.25 19.75
C TYR A 292 17.75 4.76 19.57
N PHE A 293 17.94 4.23 18.37
CA PHE A 293 17.78 2.80 18.03
C PHE A 293 16.44 2.20 18.47
N VAL A 294 15.36 2.95 18.29
CA VAL A 294 13.99 2.54 18.65
C VAL A 294 13.13 2.15 17.43
N ALA A 295 13.63 2.42 16.25
CA ALA A 295 13.08 1.99 14.97
C ALA A 295 14.19 1.34 14.11
N PRO A 296 13.90 0.31 13.29
CA PRO A 296 14.89 -0.24 12.38
C PRO A 296 15.26 0.80 11.31
N PRO A 297 16.45 0.71 10.70
CA PRO A 297 16.80 1.52 9.53
C PRO A 297 15.73 1.41 8.43
N ALA A 298 15.45 2.53 7.77
CA ALA A 298 14.48 2.54 6.68
C ALA A 298 14.91 1.61 5.53
N VAL A 299 13.99 0.80 5.06
CA VAL A 299 14.19 -0.05 3.88
C VAL A 299 13.47 0.60 2.70
N PRO A 300 14.17 0.95 1.61
CA PRO A 300 13.54 1.54 0.44
C PRO A 300 12.37 0.68 -0.08
N GLY A 301 11.24 1.31 -0.34
CA GLY A 301 10.05 0.64 -0.85
C GLY A 301 9.33 -0.29 0.14
N LYS A 302 9.69 -0.29 1.42
CA LYS A 302 8.97 -1.09 2.42
C LYS A 302 7.58 -0.51 2.67
N MET A 303 6.58 -1.33 2.39
CA MET A 303 5.16 -0.96 2.44
C MET A 303 4.37 -1.69 3.55
N TRP A 304 5.01 -2.52 4.40
CA TRP A 304 4.29 -3.34 5.36
C TRP A 304 5.10 -3.61 6.63
N ALA A 305 4.52 -3.29 7.79
CA ALA A 305 5.10 -3.52 9.12
C ALA A 305 4.59 -4.81 9.79
N GLY A 306 3.55 -5.42 9.26
CA GLY A 306 2.86 -6.56 9.90
C GLY A 306 3.71 -7.80 10.10
N ASP A 307 4.82 -7.98 9.37
CA ASP A 307 5.72 -9.12 9.55
C ASP A 307 6.44 -9.08 10.91
N LEU A 308 6.93 -7.91 11.31
CA LEU A 308 7.48 -7.74 12.67
C LEU A 308 6.38 -7.82 13.71
N TYR A 309 5.25 -7.18 13.45
CA TYR A 309 4.11 -7.11 14.37
C TYR A 309 3.54 -8.51 14.69
N LYS A 310 3.28 -9.33 13.67
CA LYS A 310 2.78 -10.71 13.80
C LYS A 310 3.68 -11.58 14.68
N ASN A 311 4.98 -11.34 14.63
CA ASN A 311 5.98 -12.08 15.39
C ASN A 311 6.29 -11.49 16.78
N ASN A 312 5.46 -10.57 17.29
CA ASN A 312 5.66 -9.84 18.55
C ASN A 312 7.03 -9.12 18.59
N ARG A 313 7.46 -8.54 17.46
CA ARG A 313 8.72 -7.82 17.32
C ARG A 313 8.53 -6.34 17.03
N LEU A 314 7.28 -5.85 17.08
CA LEU A 314 6.91 -4.44 16.89
C LEU A 314 5.80 -4.08 17.87
N VAL A 315 5.91 -2.93 18.54
CA VAL A 315 4.92 -2.47 19.52
C VAL A 315 3.88 -1.57 18.88
N PHE A 316 4.31 -0.49 18.23
CA PHE A 316 3.46 0.49 17.56
C PHE A 316 3.61 0.34 16.05
N MET A 317 2.48 0.22 15.37
CA MET A 317 2.42 0.08 13.93
C MET A 317 1.51 1.18 13.37
N TRP A 318 2.09 2.11 12.63
CA TRP A 318 1.34 3.00 11.77
C TRP A 318 1.01 2.25 10.51
N GLU A 319 -0.20 1.77 10.42
CA GLU A 319 -0.68 1.04 9.26
C GLU A 319 -2.11 1.43 8.91
N GLY A 320 -2.45 1.26 7.66
CA GLY A 320 -3.73 1.68 7.17
C GLY A 320 -4.90 0.80 7.63
N THR A 321 -6.08 1.31 7.35
CA THR A 321 -7.36 0.63 7.62
C THR A 321 -7.45 -0.77 7.01
N TRP A 322 -6.75 -1.04 5.89
CA TRP A 322 -6.62 -2.38 5.27
C TRP A 322 -6.03 -3.46 6.20
N THR A 323 -5.39 -3.07 7.29
CA THR A 323 -4.91 -3.99 8.33
C THR A 323 -6.05 -4.76 9.02
N GLY A 324 -7.29 -4.29 8.92
CA GLY A 324 -8.47 -5.00 9.41
C GLY A 324 -8.60 -6.42 8.85
N GLY A 325 -8.33 -6.61 7.55
CA GLY A 325 -8.29 -7.93 6.93
C GLY A 325 -7.20 -8.83 7.50
N PHE A 326 -5.99 -8.28 7.68
CA PHE A 326 -4.88 -9.00 8.32
C PHE A 326 -5.21 -9.44 9.76
N MET A 327 -5.87 -8.60 10.55
CA MET A 327 -6.29 -8.95 11.92
C MET A 327 -7.35 -10.06 11.93
N LYS A 328 -8.27 -10.05 10.97
CA LYS A 328 -9.26 -11.12 10.81
C LYS A 328 -8.62 -12.47 10.51
N ASP A 329 -7.59 -12.48 9.68
CA ASP A 329 -6.86 -13.70 9.28
C ASP A 329 -5.85 -14.17 10.35
N ASN A 330 -5.55 -13.33 11.36
CA ASN A 330 -4.61 -13.62 12.43
C ASN A 330 -5.24 -13.33 13.81
N PRO A 331 -6.22 -14.15 14.26
CA PRO A 331 -6.99 -13.89 15.49
C PRO A 331 -6.15 -13.84 16.77
N ASP A 332 -5.04 -14.57 16.84
CA ASP A 332 -4.12 -14.51 17.97
C ASP A 332 -3.41 -13.15 18.06
N VAL A 333 -3.08 -12.55 16.91
CA VAL A 333 -2.52 -11.20 16.83
C VAL A 333 -3.59 -10.16 17.18
N ALA A 334 -4.79 -10.33 16.65
CA ALA A 334 -5.92 -9.44 16.96
C ALA A 334 -6.25 -9.41 18.46
N ALA A 335 -6.15 -10.55 19.14
CA ALA A 335 -6.44 -10.66 20.58
C ALA A 335 -5.52 -9.81 21.49
N ILE A 336 -4.33 -9.45 21.01
CA ILE A 336 -3.34 -8.61 21.73
C ILE A 336 -3.20 -7.23 21.12
N THR A 337 -4.04 -6.88 20.15
CA THR A 337 -4.01 -5.61 19.42
C THR A 337 -5.18 -4.73 19.81
N LYS A 338 -4.90 -3.45 20.05
CA LYS A 338 -5.90 -2.38 20.08
C LYS A 338 -5.59 -1.35 19.01
N THR A 339 -6.59 -0.50 18.70
CA THR A 339 -6.45 0.64 17.82
C THR A 339 -6.70 1.95 18.57
N ALA A 340 -6.03 3.01 18.14
CA ALA A 340 -6.24 4.35 18.63
C ALA A 340 -5.98 5.36 17.51
N PHE A 341 -6.30 6.64 17.74
CA PHE A 341 -5.80 7.72 16.91
C PHE A 341 -4.28 7.67 16.84
N ILE A 342 -3.74 8.03 15.68
CA ILE A 342 -2.29 8.04 15.48
C ILE A 342 -1.63 8.92 16.54
N ASN A 343 -0.58 8.42 17.17
CA ASN A 343 0.17 9.20 18.16
C ASN A 343 0.92 10.36 17.49
N SER A 344 1.05 11.48 18.20
CA SER A 344 1.88 12.57 17.72
C SER A 344 3.37 12.28 17.95
N LEU A 345 4.17 12.49 16.92
CA LEU A 345 5.64 12.52 17.00
C LEU A 345 6.16 13.94 17.24
N ALA A 346 5.30 14.96 17.11
CA ALA A 346 5.67 16.35 17.39
C ALA A 346 5.83 16.61 18.89
N PRO A 347 6.80 17.46 19.30
CA PRO A 347 7.05 17.78 20.72
C PRO A 347 5.88 18.46 21.41
N ASP A 348 5.07 19.23 20.69
CA ASP A 348 3.90 19.95 21.19
C ASP A 348 2.62 19.10 21.24
N GLY A 349 2.67 17.84 20.76
CA GLY A 349 1.54 16.92 20.73
C GLY A 349 0.52 17.23 19.65
N LYS A 350 0.84 18.05 18.64
CA LYS A 350 -0.06 18.32 17.52
C LYS A 350 -0.38 17.02 16.77
N GLN A 351 -1.66 16.75 16.59
CA GLN A 351 -2.13 15.59 15.85
C GLN A 351 -2.53 15.98 14.44
N ALA A 352 -2.20 15.13 13.50
CA ALA A 352 -2.65 15.14 12.12
C ALA A 352 -2.45 13.74 11.54
N VAL A 353 -3.32 13.34 10.61
CA VAL A 353 -3.19 12.07 9.92
C VAL A 353 -3.53 12.23 8.44
N LYS A 354 -2.73 11.59 7.58
CA LYS A 354 -3.11 11.49 6.18
C LYS A 354 -4.15 10.39 6.01
N PHE A 355 -5.26 10.73 5.36
CA PHE A 355 -6.19 9.78 4.77
C PHE A 355 -6.37 10.07 3.28
N ASP A 356 -6.91 9.12 2.56
CA ASP A 356 -7.24 9.19 1.15
C ASP A 356 -8.58 8.48 0.92
N SER A 357 -9.03 8.39 -0.31
CA SER A 357 -10.22 7.64 -0.71
C SER A 357 -9.92 6.83 -1.96
N HIS A 358 -10.33 5.58 -1.99
CA HIS A 358 -10.52 4.93 -3.27
C HIS A 358 -11.71 5.57 -3.96
N ILE A 359 -11.55 5.91 -5.23
CA ILE A 359 -12.61 6.49 -6.06
C ILE A 359 -12.91 5.60 -7.24
N MET A 360 -14.13 5.64 -7.69
CA MET A 360 -14.64 4.94 -8.86
C MET A 360 -14.80 5.94 -9.99
N SER A 361 -14.29 5.65 -11.18
CA SER A 361 -14.42 6.55 -12.32
C SER A 361 -14.55 5.78 -13.64
N VAL A 362 -15.07 6.47 -14.65
CA VAL A 362 -15.15 5.98 -16.03
C VAL A 362 -14.05 6.64 -16.86
N PRO A 363 -13.20 5.86 -17.52
CA PRO A 363 -12.18 6.37 -18.43
C PRO A 363 -12.78 7.08 -19.65
N THR A 364 -11.99 8.01 -20.20
CA THR A 364 -12.29 8.60 -21.52
C THR A 364 -12.23 7.53 -22.61
N GLY A 365 -13.22 7.55 -23.50
CA GLY A 365 -13.29 6.63 -24.62
C GLY A 365 -14.16 5.40 -24.41
N VAL A 366 -14.70 5.20 -23.19
CA VAL A 366 -15.71 4.16 -22.91
C VAL A 366 -17.02 4.47 -23.63
N ASP A 367 -17.63 3.48 -24.24
CA ASP A 367 -18.89 3.63 -24.95
C ASP A 367 -20.10 3.69 -24.02
N ALA A 368 -21.29 3.96 -24.58
CA ALA A 368 -22.51 4.14 -23.80
C ALA A 368 -22.95 2.88 -23.02
N ASP A 369 -22.64 1.67 -23.53
CA ASP A 369 -22.96 0.41 -22.88
C ASP A 369 -22.04 0.19 -21.68
N GLY A 370 -20.73 0.38 -21.85
CA GLY A 370 -19.75 0.33 -20.77
C GLY A 370 -20.06 1.33 -19.65
N ILE A 371 -20.44 2.59 -20.01
CA ILE A 371 -20.87 3.60 -19.04
C ILE A 371 -22.11 3.13 -18.26
N ALA A 372 -23.09 2.53 -18.93
CA ALA A 372 -24.31 2.06 -18.27
C ALA A 372 -24.01 0.89 -17.31
N LYS A 373 -23.19 -0.07 -17.71
CA LYS A 373 -22.74 -1.17 -16.86
C LYS A 373 -21.91 -0.67 -15.66
N ALA A 374 -20.96 0.27 -15.88
CA ALA A 374 -20.17 0.90 -14.82
C ALA A 374 -21.04 1.61 -13.78
N LYS A 375 -22.06 2.34 -14.22
CA LYS A 375 -23.03 3.00 -13.33
C LYS A 375 -23.73 2.01 -12.40
N VAL A 376 -24.19 0.86 -12.92
CA VAL A 376 -24.84 -0.19 -12.11
C VAL A 376 -23.89 -0.73 -11.05
N LEU A 377 -22.62 -1.01 -11.42
CA LEU A 377 -21.61 -1.47 -10.49
C LEU A 377 -21.28 -0.42 -9.43
N MET A 378 -21.06 0.85 -9.81
CA MET A 378 -20.79 1.95 -8.86
C MET A 378 -21.92 2.11 -7.84
N ALA A 379 -23.17 2.08 -8.29
CA ALA A 379 -24.33 2.16 -7.41
C ALA A 379 -24.40 0.98 -6.44
N PHE A 380 -24.11 -0.24 -6.92
CA PHE A 380 -24.06 -1.43 -6.08
C PHE A 380 -22.96 -1.31 -5.03
N LEU A 381 -21.74 -0.97 -5.42
CA LEU A 381 -20.59 -0.85 -4.51
C LEU A 381 -20.85 0.19 -3.42
N ALA A 382 -21.37 1.38 -3.79
CA ALA A 382 -21.71 2.44 -2.85
C ALA A 382 -22.76 1.99 -1.83
N ASN A 383 -23.81 1.30 -2.26
CA ASN A 383 -24.90 0.83 -1.39
C ASN A 383 -24.51 -0.39 -0.51
N ASN A 384 -23.43 -1.09 -0.85
CA ASN A 384 -22.92 -2.23 -0.09
C ASN A 384 -21.66 -1.91 0.73
N GLY A 385 -21.45 -0.64 1.04
CA GLY A 385 -20.31 -0.16 1.83
C GLY A 385 -20.20 -0.82 3.21
N ALA A 386 -21.32 -1.24 3.83
CA ALA A 386 -21.28 -1.97 5.11
C ALA A 386 -20.55 -3.33 4.99
N PHE A 387 -20.75 -4.04 3.87
CA PHE A 387 -19.97 -5.25 3.62
C PHE A 387 -18.49 -4.89 3.35
N TRP A 388 -18.23 -3.83 2.58
CA TRP A 388 -16.87 -3.35 2.33
C TRP A 388 -16.12 -2.98 3.62
N ALA A 389 -16.81 -2.43 4.64
CA ALA A 389 -16.22 -2.15 5.95
C ALA A 389 -15.58 -3.37 6.62
N THR A 390 -15.99 -4.60 6.27
CA THR A 390 -15.36 -5.83 6.79
C THR A 390 -13.92 -6.05 6.30
N SER A 391 -13.47 -5.30 5.30
CA SER A 391 -12.06 -5.24 4.87
C SER A 391 -11.20 -4.38 5.78
N GLY A 392 -11.83 -3.56 6.64
CA GLY A 392 -11.20 -2.54 7.47
C GLY A 392 -11.36 -1.12 6.90
N GLN A 393 -11.75 -0.97 5.64
CA GLN A 393 -11.92 0.33 5.00
C GLN A 393 -13.17 1.04 5.51
N VAL A 394 -13.10 2.38 5.65
CA VAL A 394 -14.23 3.18 6.10
C VAL A 394 -15.14 3.50 4.89
N PRO A 395 -16.42 3.10 4.87
CA PRO A 395 -17.31 3.44 3.76
C PRO A 395 -17.34 4.96 3.48
N ALA A 396 -17.35 5.40 2.22
CA ALA A 396 -17.37 6.82 1.90
C ALA A 396 -18.72 7.50 2.20
N TYR A 397 -19.83 6.76 2.20
CA TYR A 397 -21.16 7.25 2.52
C TYR A 397 -21.37 7.46 4.01
N ALA A 398 -21.73 8.67 4.43
CA ALA A 398 -21.98 9.00 5.83
C ALA A 398 -23.17 8.20 6.42
N SER A 399 -24.22 7.96 5.63
CA SER A 399 -25.37 7.13 6.03
C SER A 399 -24.95 5.67 6.28
N VAL A 400 -24.02 5.13 5.51
CA VAL A 400 -23.48 3.77 5.70
C VAL A 400 -22.54 3.71 6.90
N GLN A 401 -21.69 4.72 7.11
CA GLN A 401 -20.84 4.81 8.30
C GLN A 401 -21.64 4.77 9.61
N ALA A 402 -22.86 5.31 9.60
CA ALA A 402 -23.74 5.36 10.78
C ALA A 402 -24.46 4.04 11.07
N LEU A 403 -24.36 3.02 10.22
CA LEU A 403 -25.01 1.73 10.44
C LEU A 403 -24.41 1.00 11.66
N PRO A 404 -25.25 0.36 12.51
CA PRO A 404 -24.77 -0.34 13.70
C PRO A 404 -23.71 -1.42 13.42
N GLU A 405 -23.83 -2.14 12.29
CA GLU A 405 -22.89 -3.16 11.89
C GLU A 405 -21.51 -2.60 11.47
N VAL A 406 -21.46 -1.38 10.93
CA VAL A 406 -20.21 -0.68 10.61
C VAL A 406 -19.56 -0.15 11.88
N LEU A 407 -20.37 0.49 12.75
CA LEU A 407 -19.90 1.00 14.04
C LEU A 407 -19.44 -0.11 15.01
N ALA A 408 -19.89 -1.36 14.81
CA ALA A 408 -19.44 -2.51 15.59
C ALA A 408 -18.01 -2.98 15.21
N ILE A 409 -17.47 -2.53 14.08
CA ILE A 409 -16.07 -2.80 13.69
C ILE A 409 -15.22 -1.69 14.29
N GLU A 410 -14.61 -1.98 15.45
CA GLU A 410 -13.90 -0.98 16.28
C GLU A 410 -12.84 -0.20 15.49
N SER A 411 -12.01 -0.87 14.69
CA SER A 411 -10.99 -0.21 13.89
C SER A 411 -11.57 0.75 12.84
N VAL A 412 -12.70 0.39 12.22
CA VAL A 412 -13.40 1.24 11.24
C VAL A 412 -14.04 2.44 11.94
N ALA A 413 -14.66 2.23 13.10
CA ALA A 413 -15.25 3.30 13.89
C ALA A 413 -14.18 4.29 14.38
N ASN A 414 -13.03 3.80 14.86
CA ASN A 414 -11.89 4.61 15.28
C ASN A 414 -11.32 5.41 14.11
N ALA A 415 -11.10 4.78 12.95
CA ALA A 415 -10.59 5.45 11.75
C ALA A 415 -11.55 6.54 11.25
N ALA A 416 -12.86 6.26 11.20
CA ALA A 416 -13.86 7.25 10.81
C ALA A 416 -13.84 8.47 11.76
N ALA A 417 -13.75 8.24 13.07
CA ALA A 417 -13.66 9.30 14.08
C ALA A 417 -12.36 10.11 13.92
N GLU A 418 -11.23 9.44 13.67
CA GLU A 418 -9.92 10.06 13.48
C GLU A 418 -9.88 10.92 12.22
N PHE A 419 -10.33 10.39 11.07
CA PHE A 419 -10.35 11.15 9.81
C PHE A 419 -11.24 12.39 9.90
N ASN A 420 -12.36 12.31 10.62
CA ASN A 420 -13.23 13.47 10.86
C ASN A 420 -12.60 14.49 11.82
N ALA A 421 -11.80 14.07 12.79
CA ALA A 421 -11.25 14.95 13.82
C ALA A 421 -9.93 15.62 13.39
N ILE A 422 -9.01 14.85 12.80
CA ILE A 422 -7.63 15.28 12.53
C ILE A 422 -7.15 14.89 11.12
N GLY A 423 -8.03 14.30 10.30
CA GLY A 423 -7.69 13.84 8.97
C GLY A 423 -7.41 14.97 7.99
N ARG A 424 -6.43 14.77 7.13
CA ARG A 424 -6.09 15.66 6.01
C ARG A 424 -5.84 14.83 4.75
N THR A 425 -6.21 15.38 3.61
CA THR A 425 -5.86 14.86 2.28
C THR A 425 -4.66 15.62 1.72
N SER A 426 -3.95 15.02 0.76
CA SER A 426 -2.90 15.71 0.03
C SER A 426 -3.48 16.88 -0.77
N THR A 427 -2.71 17.96 -0.94
CA THR A 427 -3.07 19.07 -1.82
C THR A 427 -3.17 18.56 -3.26
N PRO A 428 -4.33 18.69 -3.93
CA PRO A 428 -4.48 18.24 -5.32
C PRO A 428 -3.57 19.03 -6.26
N HIS A 429 -2.83 18.33 -7.12
CA HIS A 429 -1.94 18.96 -8.11
C HIS A 429 -1.97 18.19 -9.43
N GLU A 430 -1.79 18.89 -10.56
CA GLU A 430 -1.78 18.29 -11.90
C GLU A 430 -0.54 17.45 -12.20
N ALA A 431 0.50 17.55 -11.37
CA ALA A 431 1.71 16.71 -11.41
C ALA A 431 1.91 15.96 -10.08
N PHE A 432 0.81 15.51 -9.46
CA PHE A 432 0.83 14.91 -8.11
C PHE A 432 1.80 13.74 -7.99
N ILE A 433 1.80 12.83 -8.96
CA ILE A 433 2.67 11.62 -8.93
C ILE A 433 4.16 12.00 -8.98
N GLU A 434 4.53 13.02 -9.77
CA GLU A 434 5.92 13.48 -9.84
C GLU A 434 6.38 14.14 -8.52
N ILE A 435 5.50 14.96 -7.92
CA ILE A 435 5.76 15.60 -6.62
C ILE A 435 5.90 14.53 -5.54
N GLN A 436 5.00 13.52 -5.53
CA GLN A 436 5.06 12.40 -4.60
C GLN A 436 6.38 11.64 -4.73
N THR A 437 6.77 11.26 -5.94
CA THR A 437 8.04 10.57 -6.20
C THR A 437 9.24 11.39 -5.72
N ALA A 438 9.20 12.70 -5.90
CA ALA A 438 10.29 13.60 -5.50
C ALA A 438 10.42 13.67 -3.97
N TYR A 439 9.32 13.87 -3.22
CA TYR A 439 9.43 13.92 -1.76
C TYR A 439 9.75 12.56 -1.14
N GLU A 440 9.22 11.46 -1.67
CA GLU A 440 9.56 10.12 -1.20
C GLU A 440 11.05 9.80 -1.41
N THR A 441 11.59 10.20 -2.57
CA THR A 441 13.03 10.06 -2.87
C THR A 441 13.88 10.91 -1.93
N ALA A 442 13.51 12.17 -1.70
CA ALA A 442 14.24 13.07 -0.82
C ALA A 442 14.32 12.53 0.63
N VAL A 443 13.17 12.11 1.17
CA VAL A 443 13.10 11.52 2.51
C VAL A 443 13.80 10.17 2.56
N GLY A 444 13.67 9.33 1.51
CA GLY A 444 14.42 8.08 1.40
C GLY A 444 15.94 8.31 1.50
N ASN A 445 16.46 9.34 0.83
CA ASN A 445 17.88 9.74 0.92
C ASN A 445 18.24 10.25 2.34
N ALA A 446 17.35 11.03 2.96
CA ALA A 446 17.55 11.55 4.32
C ALA A 446 17.57 10.43 5.38
N LEU A 447 16.91 9.30 5.14
CA LEU A 447 16.84 8.17 6.07
C LEU A 447 17.74 6.98 5.65
N ALA A 448 18.58 7.12 4.63
CA ALA A 448 19.34 6.02 4.06
C ALA A 448 20.48 5.50 4.96
N SER A 449 21.07 6.35 5.82
CA SER A 449 22.19 5.97 6.69
C SER A 449 22.32 6.93 7.88
N ALA A 450 23.07 6.53 8.89
CA ALA A 450 23.37 7.35 10.07
C ALA A 450 24.11 8.66 9.75
N ASP A 451 24.86 8.69 8.65
CA ASP A 451 25.63 9.87 8.20
C ASP A 451 24.87 10.71 7.16
N ALA A 452 23.60 10.39 6.88
CA ALA A 452 22.80 11.17 5.93
C ALA A 452 22.55 12.59 6.45
N ASP A 453 22.76 13.58 5.58
CA ASP A 453 22.43 14.97 5.85
C ASP A 453 20.97 15.21 5.49
N VAL A 454 20.12 15.20 6.51
CA VAL A 454 18.66 15.35 6.36
C VAL A 454 18.31 16.68 5.69
N GLU A 455 18.91 17.80 6.12
CA GLU A 455 18.62 19.13 5.56
C GLU A 455 19.02 19.19 4.08
N ALA A 456 20.23 18.76 3.73
CA ALA A 456 20.70 18.76 2.35
C ALA A 456 19.83 17.86 1.44
N ALA A 457 19.38 16.69 1.93
CA ALA A 457 18.52 15.79 1.16
C ALA A 457 17.15 16.43 0.88
N LEU A 458 16.53 17.09 1.86
CA LEU A 458 15.25 17.77 1.70
C LEU A 458 15.37 19.00 0.80
N GLN A 459 16.44 19.80 0.93
CA GLN A 459 16.74 20.92 0.02
C GLN A 459 16.86 20.46 -1.43
N ALA A 460 17.58 19.35 -1.69
CA ALA A 460 17.69 18.78 -3.02
C ALA A 460 16.33 18.31 -3.56
N GLY A 461 15.52 17.68 -2.74
CA GLY A 461 14.15 17.27 -3.09
C GLY A 461 13.25 18.46 -3.40
N CYS A 462 13.35 19.54 -2.59
CA CYS A 462 12.57 20.76 -2.78
C CYS A 462 12.91 21.45 -4.10
N GLN A 463 14.17 21.43 -4.55
CA GLN A 463 14.57 21.94 -5.88
C GLN A 463 13.89 21.14 -7.00
N VAL A 464 13.76 19.82 -6.86
CA VAL A 464 13.08 18.98 -7.86
C VAL A 464 11.59 19.30 -7.87
N ILE A 465 10.95 19.38 -6.70
CA ILE A 465 9.52 19.72 -6.57
C ILE A 465 9.26 21.11 -7.19
N GLN A 466 10.07 22.12 -6.84
CA GLN A 466 9.89 23.48 -7.36
C GLN A 466 10.00 23.51 -8.89
N ALA A 467 10.92 22.75 -9.47
CA ALA A 467 11.04 22.66 -10.92
C ALA A 467 9.79 22.01 -11.58
N VAL A 468 9.04 21.18 -10.86
CA VAL A 468 7.75 20.66 -11.32
C VAL A 468 6.66 21.72 -11.20
N LEU A 469 6.61 22.44 -10.08
CA LEU A 469 5.63 23.51 -9.81
C LEU A 469 5.77 24.71 -10.76
N ASP A 470 6.99 25.01 -11.23
CA ASP A 470 7.30 26.13 -12.15
C ASP A 470 6.94 25.83 -13.60
N ARG A 471 6.44 24.64 -13.93
CA ARG A 471 6.01 24.30 -15.29
C ARG A 471 4.78 25.13 -15.68
N PRO A 472 4.72 25.60 -16.96
CA PRO A 472 3.59 26.40 -17.46
C PRO A 472 2.32 25.58 -17.62
#